data_62a92a393cdc40fbb9364b42a140aab4
#
_entry.id   62a92a393cdc40fbb9364b42a140aab4
#
_cell.length_a   1.000
_cell.length_b   1.000
_cell.length_c   1.000
_cell.angle_alpha   90.00
_cell.angle_beta   90.00
_cell.angle_gamma   90.00
#
_symmetry.space_group_name_H-M   'P 1'
#
loop_
_entity.id
_entity.type
_entity.pdbx_description
1 polymer ?
#
loop_
_entity_poly.entity_id
_entity_poly.type
_entity_poly.pdbx_seq_one_letter_code
_entity_poly.pdbx_strand_id
1 'polypeptide(L)'
;MGINLGSMMNNMRSNATDNGVNALNLKKNDVLNLTKKNPGLKKVILGAGWDVANIGQDFDLDIAAFLLNANGKVQNIPDDVIFFNNMQGQGICLEGDNRTGAGDGDDERIRLDLEEISSHVQKIVFVVTIHEAQSKRQTFGMVENSYVRILDEERNEKEICRFNLKENGSTVTSVIFA
;
A
#
# COMPACT_ATOMS: atom_id res chain seq x y z
N MET A 1 7.01 -16.39 -21.96
CA MET A 1 6.27 -15.50 -22.88
C MET A 1 6.40 -14.10 -22.37
N GLY A 2 7.18 -13.26 -23.06
CA GLY A 2 7.38 -11.87 -22.69
C GLY A 2 6.16 -11.04 -23.04
N ILE A 3 5.60 -10.35 -22.06
CA ILE A 3 4.52 -9.39 -22.28
C ILE A 3 5.13 -8.12 -22.83
N ASN A 4 4.75 -7.77 -24.05
CA ASN A 4 5.23 -6.58 -24.75
C ASN A 4 4.60 -5.31 -24.16
N LEU A 5 5.34 -4.62 -23.26
CA LEU A 5 4.93 -3.38 -22.60
C LEU A 5 4.80 -2.16 -23.55
N GLY A 6 5.13 -2.31 -24.81
CA GLY A 6 5.14 -1.18 -25.77
C GLY A 6 3.78 -0.69 -26.21
N SER A 7 2.73 -1.51 -26.17
CA SER A 7 1.41 -1.13 -26.70
C SER A 7 0.46 -0.50 -25.66
N MET A 8 0.74 -0.62 -24.36
CA MET A 8 -0.09 -0.03 -23.31
C MET A 8 0.26 1.45 -23.02
N MET A 9 1.40 1.95 -23.51
CA MET A 9 1.83 3.33 -23.25
C MET A 9 1.16 4.39 -24.13
N ASN A 10 0.44 4.02 -25.18
CA ASN A 10 -0.13 5.00 -26.11
C ASN A 10 -1.52 5.54 -25.74
N ASN A 11 -2.19 4.99 -24.73
CA ASN A 11 -3.52 5.47 -24.32
C ASN A 11 -3.55 6.43 -23.12
N MET A 12 -2.38 6.82 -22.59
CA MET A 12 -2.29 7.81 -21.50
C MET A 12 -1.89 9.22 -21.98
N ARG A 13 -2.27 9.60 -23.19
CA ARG A 13 -2.20 11.00 -23.63
C ARG A 13 -3.58 11.60 -23.63
N SER A 14 -4.01 12.16 -22.49
CA SER A 14 -5.03 13.20 -22.47
C SER A 14 -4.78 14.16 -21.33
N ASN A 15 -4.38 15.38 -21.74
CA ASN A 15 -4.59 16.65 -21.05
C ASN A 15 -4.07 16.78 -19.60
N ALA A 16 -2.78 17.04 -19.44
CA ALA A 16 -2.27 17.68 -18.25
C ALA A 16 -1.70 19.05 -18.63
N THR A 17 -2.40 20.10 -18.34
CA THR A 17 -1.81 21.41 -18.08
C THR A 17 -1.13 21.33 -16.72
N ASP A 18 0.17 21.48 -16.75
CA ASP A 18 1.11 21.47 -15.63
C ASP A 18 0.72 22.52 -14.58
N ASN A 19 0.35 22.06 -13.38
CA ASN A 19 0.52 22.76 -12.10
C ASN A 19 0.10 21.81 -10.96
N GLY A 20 1.05 21.07 -10.41
CA GLY A 20 0.84 20.16 -9.29
C GLY A 20 0.87 18.70 -9.73
N VAL A 21 1.89 17.99 -9.31
CA VAL A 21 2.13 16.58 -9.65
C VAL A 21 0.97 15.75 -9.12
N ASN A 22 0.02 15.43 -10.00
CA ASN A 22 -1.09 14.56 -9.66
C ASN A 22 -0.56 13.14 -9.38
N ALA A 23 -0.86 12.63 -8.19
CA ALA A 23 -0.65 11.23 -7.86
C ALA A 23 -1.37 10.33 -8.87
N LEU A 24 -0.79 9.19 -9.19
CA LEU A 24 -1.41 8.23 -10.10
C LEU A 24 -2.49 7.44 -9.35
N ASN A 25 -3.72 7.49 -9.87
CA ASN A 25 -4.77 6.60 -9.39
C ASN A 25 -4.62 5.22 -10.04
N LEU A 26 -4.23 4.23 -9.25
CA LEU A 26 -4.06 2.86 -9.69
C LEU A 26 -5.39 2.10 -9.64
N LYS A 27 -5.55 1.18 -10.59
CA LYS A 27 -6.67 0.22 -10.63
C LYS A 27 -6.15 -1.19 -10.42
N LYS A 28 -7.05 -2.11 -10.15
CA LYS A 28 -6.73 -3.54 -10.04
C LYS A 28 -5.92 -4.01 -11.24
N ASN A 29 -4.81 -4.70 -10.99
CA ASN A 29 -3.82 -5.20 -11.94
C ASN A 29 -2.95 -4.13 -12.63
N ASP A 30 -2.99 -2.88 -12.23
CA ASP A 30 -2.02 -1.89 -12.70
C ASP A 30 -0.63 -2.21 -12.13
N VAL A 31 0.40 -1.96 -12.93
CA VAL A 31 1.80 -2.10 -12.55
C VAL A 31 2.51 -0.77 -12.71
N LEU A 32 3.10 -0.29 -11.64
CA LEU A 32 3.87 0.94 -11.61
C LEU A 32 5.35 0.65 -11.39
N ASN A 33 6.22 1.11 -12.29
CA ASN A 33 7.65 1.11 -12.04
C ASN A 33 8.04 2.37 -11.28
N LEU A 34 8.19 2.24 -9.95
CA LEU A 34 8.47 3.37 -9.05
C LEU A 34 9.82 4.02 -9.35
N THR A 35 10.89 3.24 -9.53
CA THR A 35 12.23 3.76 -9.73
C THR A 35 12.42 4.44 -11.09
N LYS A 36 11.74 3.95 -12.13
CA LYS A 36 11.77 4.60 -13.44
C LYS A 36 11.08 5.97 -13.43
N LYS A 37 9.99 6.09 -12.67
CA LYS A 37 9.25 7.36 -12.55
C LYS A 37 9.81 8.30 -11.49
N ASN A 38 10.48 7.75 -10.47
CA ASN A 38 11.08 8.48 -9.37
C ASN A 38 12.55 8.05 -9.21
N PRO A 39 13.45 8.52 -10.10
CA PRO A 39 14.88 8.22 -9.99
C PRO A 39 15.42 8.73 -8.65
N GLY A 40 16.16 7.87 -7.94
CA GLY A 40 16.72 8.19 -6.64
C GLY A 40 15.77 8.03 -5.47
N LEU A 41 14.60 7.37 -5.65
CA LEU A 41 13.71 6.99 -4.57
C LEU A 41 14.41 5.99 -3.63
N LYS A 42 14.58 6.37 -2.36
CA LYS A 42 15.27 5.58 -1.33
C LYS A 42 14.35 5.26 -0.15
N LYS A 43 13.55 6.22 0.26
CA LYS A 43 12.65 6.09 1.40
C LYS A 43 11.21 6.20 0.95
N VAL A 44 10.44 5.19 1.30
CA VAL A 44 9.05 5.04 0.84
C VAL A 44 8.14 4.85 2.05
N ILE A 45 6.99 5.48 2.02
CA ILE A 45 5.91 5.21 2.97
C ILE A 45 4.75 4.60 2.20
N LEU A 46 4.28 3.43 2.67
CA LEU A 46 2.97 2.92 2.33
C LEU A 46 2.00 3.38 3.39
N GLY A 47 1.06 4.25 3.04
CA GLY A 47 0.00 4.72 3.92
C GLY A 47 -1.33 4.07 3.59
N ALA A 48 -2.09 3.66 4.58
CA ALA A 48 -3.50 3.27 4.47
C ALA A 48 -4.35 4.24 5.29
N GLY A 49 -5.45 4.70 4.70
CA GLY A 49 -6.38 5.58 5.38
C GLY A 49 -7.83 5.19 5.07
N TRP A 50 -8.72 5.42 6.02
CA TRP A 50 -10.16 5.20 5.91
C TRP A 50 -10.94 6.11 6.85
N ASP A 51 -12.21 6.31 6.58
CA ASP A 51 -13.05 7.12 7.45
C ASP A 51 -13.80 6.27 8.46
N VAL A 52 -14.07 6.89 9.62
CA VAL A 52 -14.97 6.35 10.64
C VAL A 52 -16.34 6.06 10.02
N ALA A 53 -16.85 4.85 10.22
CA ALA A 53 -18.12 4.47 9.66
C ALA A 53 -19.30 5.17 10.33
N ASN A 54 -20.18 5.78 9.53
CA ASN A 54 -21.40 6.42 10.01
C ASN A 54 -22.54 5.44 10.36
N ILE A 55 -22.29 4.11 10.27
CA ILE A 55 -23.31 3.06 10.39
C ILE A 55 -23.24 2.29 11.71
N GLY A 56 -22.52 2.82 12.72
CA GLY A 56 -22.46 2.21 14.07
C GLY A 56 -21.62 0.92 14.15
N GLN A 57 -20.76 0.65 13.17
CA GLN A 57 -19.76 -0.41 13.19
C GLN A 57 -18.40 0.20 12.88
N ASP A 58 -17.44 -0.01 13.75
CA ASP A 58 -16.06 0.40 13.48
C ASP A 58 -15.41 -0.56 12.49
N PHE A 59 -14.64 -0.01 11.56
CA PHE A 59 -13.79 -0.76 10.67
C PHE A 59 -12.34 -0.62 11.15
N ASP A 60 -11.71 -1.76 11.33
CA ASP A 60 -10.31 -1.89 11.76
C ASP A 60 -9.53 -2.47 10.58
N LEU A 61 -8.75 -1.62 9.91
CA LEU A 61 -7.96 -2.01 8.74
C LEU A 61 -6.51 -2.18 9.16
N ASP A 62 -6.01 -3.38 9.01
CA ASP A 62 -4.61 -3.71 9.27
C ASP A 62 -3.80 -3.74 7.97
N ILE A 63 -2.60 -3.16 8.00
CA ILE A 63 -1.59 -3.38 6.96
C ILE A 63 -0.50 -4.32 7.44
N ALA A 64 -0.06 -5.19 6.54
CA ALA A 64 1.06 -6.10 6.77
C ALA A 64 2.02 -6.10 5.58
N ALA A 65 3.29 -6.35 5.84
CA ALA A 65 4.30 -6.54 4.81
C ALA A 65 5.00 -7.90 4.97
N PHE A 66 5.17 -8.59 3.85
CA PHE A 66 5.91 -9.84 3.75
C PHE A 66 7.14 -9.62 2.87
N LEU A 67 8.32 -9.79 3.43
CA LEU A 67 9.58 -9.66 2.73
C LEU A 67 9.97 -11.03 2.17
N LEU A 68 9.99 -11.14 0.85
CA LEU A 68 10.15 -12.40 0.16
C LEU A 68 11.51 -12.50 -0.52
N ASN A 69 12.14 -13.65 -0.42
CA ASN A 69 13.38 -13.97 -1.13
C ASN A 69 13.12 -14.27 -2.63
N ALA A 70 14.18 -14.61 -3.38
CA ALA A 70 14.11 -14.95 -4.80
C ALA A 70 13.17 -16.11 -5.14
N ASN A 71 12.86 -16.97 -4.17
CA ASN A 71 11.93 -18.10 -4.33
C ASN A 71 10.48 -17.71 -3.97
N GLY A 72 10.21 -16.43 -3.67
CA GLY A 72 8.91 -15.94 -3.26
C GLY A 72 8.48 -16.40 -1.87
N LYS A 73 9.45 -16.65 -0.96
CA LYS A 73 9.18 -17.12 0.40
C LYS A 73 9.78 -16.18 1.43
N VAL A 74 9.10 -16.05 2.57
CA VAL A 74 9.64 -15.49 3.80
C VAL A 74 10.80 -16.37 4.26
N GLN A 75 11.92 -15.77 4.63
CA GLN A 75 13.13 -16.49 5.03
C GLN A 75 13.37 -16.45 6.53
N ASN A 76 13.24 -15.29 7.14
CA ASN A 76 13.47 -15.08 8.57
C ASN A 76 12.16 -14.68 9.26
N ILE A 77 11.70 -15.53 10.19
CA ILE A 77 10.51 -15.23 10.99
C ILE A 77 10.99 -14.94 12.43
N PRO A 78 10.57 -13.81 13.03
CA PRO A 78 9.53 -12.88 12.58
C PRO A 78 10.01 -11.73 11.67
N ASP A 79 11.31 -11.51 11.50
CA ASP A 79 11.91 -10.28 10.95
C ASP A 79 11.42 -9.90 9.53
N ASP A 80 11.08 -10.89 8.71
CA ASP A 80 10.59 -10.68 7.35
C ASP A 80 9.05 -10.56 7.27
N VAL A 81 8.34 -10.46 8.41
CA VAL A 81 6.88 -10.31 8.47
C VAL A 81 6.52 -9.16 9.38
N ILE A 82 6.08 -8.05 8.82
CA ILE A 82 5.74 -6.83 9.57
C ILE A 82 4.22 -6.70 9.64
N PHE A 83 3.71 -6.56 10.86
CA PHE A 83 2.28 -6.39 11.16
C PHE A 83 2.13 -5.91 12.62
N PHE A 84 0.92 -5.69 13.12
CA PHE A 84 0.66 -5.10 14.45
C PHE A 84 1.34 -5.82 15.63
N ASN A 85 1.60 -7.14 15.56
CA ASN A 85 2.34 -7.88 16.58
C ASN A 85 3.86 -7.93 16.37
N ASN A 86 4.35 -7.52 15.21
CA ASN A 86 5.77 -7.40 14.89
C ASN A 86 5.99 -6.19 14.01
N MET A 87 6.16 -5.04 14.63
CA MET A 87 6.11 -3.75 13.93
C MET A 87 7.45 -3.35 13.31
N GLN A 88 8.55 -4.07 13.55
CA GLN A 88 9.89 -3.67 13.10
C GLN A 88 10.66 -4.81 12.48
N GLY A 89 11.36 -4.50 11.38
CA GLY A 89 12.33 -5.35 10.71
C GLY A 89 13.49 -4.52 10.17
N GLN A 90 14.44 -5.15 9.49
CA GLN A 90 15.57 -4.44 8.91
C GLN A 90 15.12 -3.54 7.75
N GLY A 91 15.28 -2.23 7.91
CA GLY A 91 14.89 -1.22 6.91
C GLY A 91 13.38 -1.06 6.71
N ILE A 92 12.55 -1.58 7.63
CA ILE A 92 11.09 -1.50 7.53
C ILE A 92 10.46 -1.41 8.91
N CYS A 93 9.44 -0.55 9.07
CA CYS A 93 8.65 -0.47 10.30
C CYS A 93 7.19 -0.09 10.01
N LEU A 94 6.28 -0.65 10.81
CA LEU A 94 4.88 -0.22 10.91
C LEU A 94 4.79 0.87 11.97
N GLU A 95 4.15 1.99 11.65
CA GLU A 95 3.95 3.12 12.56
C GLU A 95 2.50 3.16 13.04
N GLY A 96 2.29 2.79 14.30
CA GLY A 96 0.96 2.81 14.90
C GLY A 96 0.09 1.59 14.58
N ASP A 97 -1.08 1.57 15.19
CA ASP A 97 -2.15 0.58 15.06
C ASP A 97 -3.47 1.35 15.33
N ASN A 98 -4.05 1.94 14.26
CA ASN A 98 -5.31 2.69 14.37
C ASN A 98 -6.50 1.76 14.11
N ARG A 99 -7.34 1.55 15.12
CA ARG A 99 -8.44 0.59 15.08
C ARG A 99 -9.78 1.17 14.64
N THR A 100 -9.84 2.45 14.35
CA THR A 100 -11.12 3.14 14.13
C THR A 100 -11.17 3.97 12.86
N GLY A 101 -10.02 4.33 12.28
CA GLY A 101 -9.93 5.31 11.18
C GLY A 101 -10.23 6.73 11.67
N ALA A 102 -9.98 7.03 12.93
CA ALA A 102 -10.16 8.37 13.48
C ALA A 102 -8.90 9.19 13.29
N GLY A 103 -9.02 10.29 12.57
CA GLY A 103 -7.92 11.21 12.27
C GLY A 103 -7.98 11.72 10.84
N ASP A 104 -7.05 12.62 10.51
CA ASP A 104 -6.87 13.10 9.15
C ASP A 104 -5.64 12.43 8.52
N GLY A 105 -5.76 11.93 7.31
CA GLY A 105 -4.64 11.39 6.53
C GLY A 105 -4.54 9.86 6.59
N ASP A 106 -3.30 9.35 6.77
CA ASP A 106 -3.08 7.90 6.89
C ASP A 106 -3.29 7.46 8.33
N ASP A 107 -4.09 6.43 8.51
CA ASP A 107 -4.38 5.81 9.82
C ASP A 107 -3.31 4.80 10.20
N GLU A 108 -2.77 4.08 9.21
CA GLU A 108 -1.63 3.20 9.38
C GLU A 108 -0.57 3.46 8.31
N ARG A 109 0.70 3.31 8.70
CA ARG A 109 1.83 3.59 7.82
C ARG A 109 2.93 2.55 7.98
N ILE A 110 3.43 2.02 6.86
CA ILE A 110 4.68 1.26 6.81
C ILE A 110 5.75 2.12 6.14
N ARG A 111 6.82 2.39 6.90
CA ARG A 111 7.99 3.10 6.41
C ARG A 111 9.07 2.12 5.97
N LEU A 112 9.69 2.38 4.81
CA LEU A 112 10.74 1.56 4.22
C LEU A 112 11.97 2.41 3.89
N ASP A 113 13.12 1.97 4.32
CA ASP A 113 14.41 2.42 3.78
C ASP A 113 14.95 1.35 2.82
N LEU A 114 14.84 1.62 1.52
CA LEU A 114 15.19 0.65 0.48
C LEU A 114 16.69 0.33 0.43
N GLU A 115 17.55 1.19 1.03
CA GLU A 115 19.00 0.97 1.12
C GLU A 115 19.34 0.06 2.32
N GLU A 116 18.48 0.00 3.35
CA GLU A 116 18.68 -0.81 4.55
C GLU A 116 17.97 -2.17 4.50
N ILE A 117 17.04 -2.37 3.57
CA ILE A 117 16.37 -3.67 3.38
C ILE A 117 17.41 -4.77 3.15
N SER A 118 17.26 -5.87 3.84
CA SER A 118 18.18 -7.02 3.73
C SER A 118 18.31 -7.52 2.30
N SER A 119 19.55 -7.82 1.89
CA SER A 119 19.89 -8.21 0.50
C SER A 119 19.23 -9.51 0.03
N HIS A 120 18.73 -10.35 0.93
CA HIS A 120 17.99 -11.57 0.56
C HIS A 120 16.57 -11.25 0.04
N VAL A 121 16.04 -10.06 0.36
CA VAL A 121 14.71 -9.64 -0.06
C VAL A 121 14.72 -9.23 -1.52
N GLN A 122 13.87 -9.86 -2.32
CA GLN A 122 13.72 -9.56 -3.75
C GLN A 122 12.34 -8.98 -4.08
N LYS A 123 11.39 -9.14 -3.16
CA LYS A 123 10.02 -8.66 -3.31
C LYS A 123 9.42 -8.35 -1.95
N ILE A 124 8.68 -7.27 -1.86
CA ILE A 124 7.84 -6.95 -0.70
C ILE A 124 6.39 -7.01 -1.15
N VAL A 125 5.61 -7.78 -0.43
CA VAL A 125 4.16 -7.92 -0.63
C VAL A 125 3.45 -7.25 0.52
N PHE A 126 2.63 -6.25 0.23
CA PHE A 126 1.77 -5.61 1.22
C PHE A 126 0.38 -6.20 1.14
N VAL A 127 -0.24 -6.37 2.29
CA VAL A 127 -1.61 -6.84 2.41
C VAL A 127 -2.37 -5.85 3.28
N VAL A 128 -3.54 -5.44 2.84
CA VAL A 128 -4.50 -4.70 3.66
C VAL A 128 -5.67 -5.62 3.94
N THR A 129 -6.04 -5.75 5.21
CA THR A 129 -7.16 -6.60 5.65
C THR A 129 -8.12 -5.82 6.52
N ILE A 130 -9.36 -6.25 6.58
CA ILE A 130 -10.30 -5.79 7.61
C ILE A 130 -10.26 -6.80 8.75
N HIS A 131 -9.91 -6.35 9.94
CA HIS A 131 -9.81 -7.16 11.15
C HIS A 131 -11.15 -7.80 11.49
N GLU A 132 -11.15 -9.13 11.68
CA GLU A 132 -12.38 -9.91 11.97
C GLU A 132 -13.52 -9.74 10.94
N ALA A 133 -13.18 -9.42 9.69
CA ALA A 133 -14.16 -9.13 8.64
C ALA A 133 -15.26 -10.17 8.47
N GLN A 134 -14.92 -11.46 8.61
CA GLN A 134 -15.89 -12.55 8.45
C GLN A 134 -16.93 -12.57 9.59
N SER A 135 -16.48 -12.42 10.84
CA SER A 135 -17.36 -12.40 12.01
C SER A 135 -18.26 -11.17 12.02
N LYS A 136 -17.70 -10.04 11.58
CA LYS A 136 -18.38 -8.73 11.47
C LYS A 136 -19.18 -8.58 10.16
N ARG A 137 -19.03 -9.51 9.21
CA ARG A 137 -19.64 -9.47 7.85
C ARG A 137 -19.29 -8.18 7.10
N GLN A 138 -18.04 -7.76 7.20
CA GLN A 138 -17.54 -6.52 6.61
C GLN A 138 -16.79 -6.79 5.29
N THR A 139 -16.84 -5.81 4.36
CA THR A 139 -16.06 -5.78 3.12
C THR A 139 -15.59 -4.36 2.84
N PHE A 140 -14.59 -4.17 1.98
CA PHE A 140 -14.12 -2.84 1.60
C PHE A 140 -15.20 -1.97 0.92
N GLY A 141 -16.23 -2.57 0.34
CA GLY A 141 -17.37 -1.83 -0.20
C GLY A 141 -18.17 -1.05 0.85
N MET A 142 -18.03 -1.42 2.12
CA MET A 142 -18.71 -0.79 3.26
C MET A 142 -17.86 0.29 3.94
N VAL A 143 -16.56 0.36 3.62
CA VAL A 143 -15.62 1.32 4.22
C VAL A 143 -15.60 2.61 3.39
N GLU A 144 -15.86 3.74 4.02
CA GLU A 144 -15.82 5.03 3.32
C GLU A 144 -14.37 5.52 3.16
N ASN A 145 -14.11 6.18 2.03
CA ASN A 145 -12.84 6.82 1.69
C ASN A 145 -11.58 5.97 1.91
N SER A 146 -11.72 4.63 1.86
CA SER A 146 -10.60 3.71 2.10
C SER A 146 -9.63 3.68 0.92
N TYR A 147 -8.36 3.86 1.23
CA TYR A 147 -7.30 3.88 0.24
C TYR A 147 -5.98 3.32 0.77
N VAL A 148 -5.10 2.98 -0.17
CA VAL A 148 -3.67 2.79 0.06
C VAL A 148 -2.91 3.74 -0.87
N ARG A 149 -1.82 4.34 -0.37
CA ARG A 149 -0.97 5.22 -1.17
C ARG A 149 0.51 4.98 -0.91
N ILE A 150 1.33 5.38 -1.87
CA ILE A 150 2.78 5.39 -1.76
C ILE A 150 3.26 6.83 -1.78
N LEU A 151 4.09 7.17 -0.81
CA LEU A 151 4.70 8.49 -0.63
C LEU A 151 6.22 8.39 -0.78
N ASP A 152 6.84 9.42 -1.34
CA ASP A 152 8.28 9.66 -1.31
C ASP A 152 8.60 10.44 -0.03
N GLU A 153 9.19 9.78 0.97
CA GLU A 153 9.47 10.38 2.26
C GLU A 153 10.47 11.55 2.15
N GLU A 154 11.51 11.41 1.31
CA GLU A 154 12.55 12.40 1.18
C GLU A 154 12.09 13.66 0.44
N ARG A 155 10.97 13.58 -0.29
CA ARG A 155 10.37 14.71 -0.98
C ARG A 155 9.13 15.25 -0.28
N ASN A 156 9.22 15.42 1.05
CA ASN A 156 8.15 15.94 1.87
C ASN A 156 6.85 15.13 1.74
N GLU A 157 6.99 13.81 1.79
CA GLU A 157 5.87 12.84 1.68
C GLU A 157 5.01 13.05 0.43
N LYS A 158 5.67 13.38 -0.68
CA LYS A 158 4.97 13.56 -1.94
C LYS A 158 4.29 12.27 -2.38
N GLU A 159 2.99 12.33 -2.59
CA GLU A 159 2.23 11.18 -3.06
C GLU A 159 2.65 10.80 -4.49
N ILE A 160 3.05 9.56 -4.67
CA ILE A 160 3.44 8.98 -5.96
C ILE A 160 2.23 8.34 -6.63
N CYS A 161 1.50 7.51 -5.87
CA CYS A 161 0.31 6.83 -6.37
C CYS A 161 -0.66 6.50 -5.24
N ARG A 162 -1.91 6.26 -5.63
CA ARG A 162 -3.03 5.89 -4.74
C ARG A 162 -3.86 4.78 -5.38
N PHE A 163 -4.40 3.92 -4.53
CA PHE A 163 -5.33 2.87 -4.90
C PHE A 163 -6.56 2.94 -3.97
N ASN A 164 -7.73 3.13 -4.54
CA ASN A 164 -8.99 3.18 -3.81
C ASN A 164 -9.47 1.76 -3.51
N LEU A 165 -9.61 1.41 -2.24
CA LEU A 165 -10.00 0.07 -1.79
C LEU A 165 -11.48 -0.20 -2.03
N LYS A 166 -12.36 0.77 -1.79
CA LYS A 166 -13.80 0.64 -2.02
C LYS A 166 -14.13 0.38 -3.49
N GLU A 167 -13.52 1.12 -4.40
CA GLU A 167 -13.80 1.01 -5.83
C GLU A 167 -13.26 -0.29 -6.44
N ASN A 168 -12.09 -0.75 -5.98
CA ASN A 168 -11.37 -1.86 -6.59
C ASN A 168 -11.53 -3.20 -5.84
N GLY A 169 -12.02 -3.16 -4.60
CA GLY A 169 -12.15 -4.30 -3.69
C GLY A 169 -13.49 -4.40 -2.97
N SER A 170 -14.59 -3.88 -3.54
CA SER A 170 -15.88 -3.72 -2.85
C SER A 170 -16.45 -5.01 -2.24
N THR A 171 -16.14 -6.17 -2.78
CA THR A 171 -16.67 -7.48 -2.34
C THR A 171 -15.67 -8.32 -1.56
N VAL A 172 -14.44 -7.83 -1.34
CA VAL A 172 -13.39 -8.58 -0.67
C VAL A 172 -13.05 -7.98 0.70
N THR A 173 -12.38 -8.77 1.52
CA THR A 173 -11.96 -8.42 2.89
C THR A 173 -10.45 -8.21 2.99
N SER A 174 -9.71 -8.50 1.91
CA SER A 174 -8.26 -8.32 1.82
C SER A 174 -7.84 -7.94 0.41
N VAL A 175 -6.82 -7.10 0.29
CA VAL A 175 -6.21 -6.70 -0.98
C VAL A 175 -4.69 -6.85 -0.87
N ILE A 176 -4.07 -7.37 -1.92
CA ILE A 176 -2.63 -7.62 -2.01
C ILE A 176 -2.01 -6.66 -3.02
N PHE A 177 -0.90 -6.03 -2.62
CA PHE A 177 -0.05 -5.18 -3.44
C PHE A 177 1.37 -5.78 -3.50
N ALA A 178 2.02 -5.76 -4.67
CA ALA A 178 3.35 -6.37 -4.85
C ALA A 178 4.19 -5.66 -5.89
#